data_e6d0dd76e7ea70f532d61b3fdfb48763
#
_entry.id   e6d0dd76e7ea70f532d61b3fdfb48763
#
_cell.length_a   1.000
_cell.length_b   1.000
_cell.length_c   1.000
_cell.angle_alpha   90.00
_cell.angle_beta   90.00
_cell.angle_gamma   90.00
#
_symmetry.space_group_name_H-M   'P 1'
#
loop_
_entity.id
_entity.type
_entity.pdbx_description
1 polymer ?
#
loop_
_entity_poly.entity_id
_entity_poly.type
_entity_poly.pdbx_seq_one_letter_code
_entity_poly.pdbx_strand_id
1 'polypeptide(L)'
;MGIYIRDSSDSDTRKSSSTPADPAKASRLADYARFLEDVRRDYDRAEEMYERAIKVDPTNAHTLCHYARFLRHVRRDYDRAEEMYERAIKADPTNADILGEYACFLYYDRRDYDRAEETFERAIKADPTNAHTLCHYAAFLHLARRDYDRAEEMYERAIKADPTNAHHLDSYTFFLMVVRRDYDRVESMYDRAIKADPTNADILGDYADFLEGFRRDYDRAEAMYERAIEADSDHGQ
;
A
#
# COMPACT_ATOMS: atom_id res chain seq x y z
N MET A 1 14.60 77.56 21.81
CA MET A 1 15.59 76.60 21.34
C MET A 1 15.03 75.26 21.65
N GLY A 2 14.28 74.66 20.75
CA GLY A 2 13.62 73.35 20.91
C GLY A 2 14.23 72.38 19.92
N ILE A 3 14.77 71.25 20.45
CA ILE A 3 15.41 70.18 19.70
C ILE A 3 14.31 69.17 19.36
N TYR A 4 13.99 69.03 18.07
CA TYR A 4 13.17 67.93 17.56
C TYR A 4 14.03 66.66 17.45
N ILE A 5 13.69 65.65 18.23
CA ILE A 5 14.22 64.24 18.04
C ILE A 5 13.24 63.51 17.11
N ARG A 6 13.73 63.13 15.99
CA ARG A 6 13.01 62.29 15.01
C ARG A 6 13.23 60.81 15.43
N ASP A 7 12.18 60.19 15.94
CA ASP A 7 12.13 58.72 16.10
C ASP A 7 11.84 58.10 14.73
N SER A 8 12.84 57.44 14.18
CA SER A 8 12.72 56.56 13.01
C SER A 8 12.70 55.13 13.48
N SER A 9 11.53 54.62 13.83
CA SER A 9 11.29 53.17 13.99
C SER A 9 10.57 52.65 12.75
N ASP A 10 11.34 52.42 11.68
CA ASP A 10 10.90 51.58 10.56
C ASP A 10 11.01 50.14 10.99
N SER A 11 9.92 49.60 11.52
CA SER A 11 9.74 48.19 11.69
C SER A 11 9.41 47.58 10.34
N ASP A 12 10.45 47.11 9.65
CA ASP A 12 10.38 46.31 8.42
C ASP A 12 9.75 44.98 8.76
N THR A 13 8.42 44.91 8.83
CA THR A 13 7.66 43.67 8.88
C THR A 13 7.71 43.05 7.49
N ARG A 14 8.76 42.28 7.21
CA ARG A 14 8.77 41.34 6.09
C ARG A 14 7.63 40.34 6.29
N LYS A 15 6.47 40.65 5.73
CA LYS A 15 5.42 39.66 5.48
C LYS A 15 6.03 38.66 4.54
N SER A 16 6.31 37.42 5.06
CA SER A 16 6.58 36.29 4.23
C SER A 16 5.34 36.08 3.37
N SER A 17 5.39 36.45 2.11
CA SER A 17 4.35 36.14 1.14
C SER A 17 4.39 34.63 0.87
N SER A 18 3.73 33.84 1.70
CA SER A 18 3.42 32.46 1.36
C SER A 18 2.48 32.50 0.14
N THR A 19 2.98 32.12 -0.99
CA THR A 19 2.16 31.88 -2.20
C THR A 19 1.02 30.96 -1.79
N PRO A 20 -0.24 31.26 -2.14
CA PRO A 20 -1.35 30.36 -1.84
C PRO A 20 -1.07 28.96 -2.38
N ALA A 21 -1.45 27.91 -1.64
CA ALA A 21 -1.36 26.55 -2.11
C ALA A 21 -2.12 26.39 -3.45
N ASP A 22 -1.50 25.70 -4.41
CA ASP A 22 -2.13 25.37 -5.69
C ASP A 22 -2.20 23.84 -5.81
N PRO A 23 -3.28 23.22 -5.29
CA PRO A 23 -3.43 21.75 -5.26
C PRO A 23 -3.37 21.13 -6.65
N ALA A 24 -3.92 21.80 -7.66
CA ALA A 24 -3.90 21.27 -9.03
C ALA A 24 -2.50 21.24 -9.62
N LYS A 25 -1.68 22.24 -9.31
CA LYS A 25 -0.28 22.28 -9.72
C LYS A 25 0.54 21.27 -8.95
N ALA A 26 0.31 21.11 -7.66
CA ALA A 26 0.97 20.11 -6.83
C ALA A 26 0.70 18.68 -7.34
N SER A 27 -0.58 18.34 -7.63
CA SER A 27 -0.94 17.05 -8.21
C SER A 27 -0.21 16.78 -9.53
N ARG A 28 -0.21 17.73 -10.47
CA ARG A 28 0.51 17.55 -11.75
C ARG A 28 2.00 17.34 -11.59
N LEU A 29 2.63 18.00 -10.61
CA LEU A 29 4.04 17.77 -10.30
C LEU A 29 4.27 16.38 -9.71
N ALA A 30 3.39 15.90 -8.84
CA ALA A 30 3.46 14.56 -8.29
C ALA A 30 3.23 13.47 -9.36
N ASP A 31 2.29 13.66 -10.28
CA ASP A 31 2.06 12.76 -11.41
C ASP A 31 3.29 12.70 -12.33
N TYR A 32 3.93 13.84 -12.56
CA TYR A 32 5.16 13.87 -13.35
C TYR A 32 6.32 13.20 -12.62
N ALA A 33 6.41 13.35 -11.29
CA ALA A 33 7.39 12.64 -10.48
C ALA A 33 7.22 11.11 -10.60
N ARG A 34 5.99 10.61 -10.49
CA ARG A 34 5.67 9.19 -10.69
C ARG A 34 6.04 8.69 -12.08
N PHE A 35 5.73 9.45 -13.12
CA PHE A 35 6.13 9.09 -14.47
C PHE A 35 7.65 8.98 -14.60
N LEU A 36 8.40 9.92 -14.01
CA LEU A 36 9.88 9.87 -14.00
C LEU A 36 10.40 8.66 -13.23
N GLU A 37 9.76 8.31 -12.11
CA GLU A 37 10.08 7.14 -11.29
C GLU A 37 9.77 5.83 -12.03
N ASP A 38 8.53 5.63 -12.43
CA ASP A 38 8.03 4.33 -12.91
C ASP A 38 8.48 4.02 -14.35
N VAL A 39 8.45 5.04 -15.24
CA VAL A 39 8.67 4.86 -16.67
C VAL A 39 10.08 5.22 -17.11
N ARG A 40 10.57 6.38 -16.63
CA ARG A 40 11.89 6.89 -17.06
C ARG A 40 13.04 6.39 -16.21
N ARG A 41 12.78 5.94 -14.98
CA ARG A 41 13.78 5.57 -13.97
C ARG A 41 14.76 6.70 -13.67
N ASP A 42 14.31 7.95 -13.86
CA ASP A 42 15.07 9.17 -13.59
C ASP A 42 14.76 9.63 -12.16
N TYR A 43 15.37 8.95 -11.21
CA TYR A 43 15.07 9.10 -9.79
C TYR A 43 15.45 10.47 -9.22
N ASP A 44 16.49 11.10 -9.74
CA ASP A 44 16.93 12.41 -9.27
C ASP A 44 15.90 13.50 -9.65
N ARG A 45 15.43 13.46 -10.91
CA ARG A 45 14.36 14.37 -11.33
C ARG A 45 13.02 14.04 -10.72
N ALA A 46 12.73 12.77 -10.46
CA ALA A 46 11.50 12.39 -9.74
C ALA A 46 11.49 13.03 -8.34
N GLU A 47 12.58 12.92 -7.60
CA GLU A 47 12.73 13.53 -6.28
C GLU A 47 12.55 15.05 -6.32
N GLU A 48 13.22 15.73 -7.27
CA GLU A 48 13.05 17.16 -7.45
C GLU A 48 11.58 17.56 -7.68
N MET A 49 10.84 16.76 -8.47
CA MET A 49 9.42 17.05 -8.74
C MET A 49 8.55 16.80 -7.51
N TYR A 50 8.80 15.77 -6.70
CA TYR A 50 8.12 15.56 -5.43
C TYR A 50 8.37 16.73 -4.47
N GLU A 51 9.61 17.18 -4.31
CA GLU A 51 9.95 18.32 -3.45
C GLU A 51 9.28 19.62 -3.92
N ARG A 52 9.24 19.84 -5.24
CA ARG A 52 8.52 21.00 -5.81
C ARG A 52 7.01 20.90 -5.58
N ALA A 53 6.42 19.71 -5.69
CA ALA A 53 5.00 19.49 -5.42
C ALA A 53 4.65 19.85 -3.96
N ILE A 54 5.45 19.37 -3.02
CA ILE A 54 5.29 19.65 -1.57
C ILE A 54 5.52 21.13 -1.25
N LYS A 55 6.41 21.79 -1.97
CA LYS A 55 6.62 23.25 -1.81
C LYS A 55 5.42 24.07 -2.30
N VAL A 56 4.71 23.57 -3.32
CA VAL A 56 3.49 24.21 -3.86
C VAL A 56 2.29 23.96 -2.95
N ASP A 57 2.12 22.71 -2.46
CA ASP A 57 1.07 22.35 -1.50
C ASP A 57 1.66 21.42 -0.41
N PRO A 58 2.07 21.99 0.73
CA PRO A 58 2.68 21.24 1.83
C PRO A 58 1.72 20.28 2.56
N THR A 59 0.42 20.37 2.28
CA THR A 59 -0.64 19.62 2.94
C THR A 59 -1.34 18.62 2.03
N ASN A 60 -0.85 18.42 0.83
CA ASN A 60 -1.41 17.40 -0.06
C ASN A 60 -1.02 16.00 0.42
N ALA A 61 -1.95 15.33 1.10
CA ALA A 61 -1.71 14.03 1.73
C ALA A 61 -1.26 12.94 0.73
N HIS A 62 -1.85 12.92 -0.47
CA HIS A 62 -1.46 11.96 -1.51
C HIS A 62 -0.05 12.21 -2.02
N THR A 63 0.33 13.47 -2.28
CA THR A 63 1.69 13.81 -2.70
C THR A 63 2.71 13.41 -1.64
N LEU A 64 2.43 13.70 -0.36
CA LEU A 64 3.29 13.32 0.76
C LEU A 64 3.45 11.79 0.86
N CYS A 65 2.36 11.03 0.71
CA CYS A 65 2.38 9.58 0.74
C CYS A 65 3.19 9.00 -0.44
N HIS A 66 3.01 9.49 -1.66
CA HIS A 66 3.79 9.04 -2.82
C HIS A 66 5.27 9.34 -2.65
N TYR A 67 5.62 10.51 -2.13
CA TYR A 67 7.02 10.82 -1.86
C TYR A 67 7.60 9.95 -0.75
N ALA A 68 6.83 9.65 0.29
CA ALA A 68 7.25 8.70 1.33
C ALA A 68 7.57 7.31 0.74
N ARG A 69 6.72 6.79 -0.16
CA ARG A 69 6.96 5.53 -0.88
C ARG A 69 8.23 5.58 -1.73
N PHE A 70 8.43 6.65 -2.48
CA PHE A 70 9.66 6.86 -3.24
C PHE A 70 10.90 6.85 -2.35
N LEU A 71 10.89 7.59 -1.25
CA LEU A 71 11.99 7.62 -0.28
C LEU A 71 12.25 6.22 0.32
N ARG A 72 11.18 5.49 0.64
CA ARG A 72 11.23 4.12 1.17
C ARG A 72 11.85 3.14 0.18
N HIS A 73 11.32 3.05 -1.03
CA HIS A 73 11.64 1.98 -1.97
C HIS A 73 12.83 2.28 -2.87
N VAL A 74 13.00 3.55 -3.27
CA VAL A 74 14.04 3.98 -4.21
C VAL A 74 15.28 4.49 -3.48
N ARG A 75 15.09 5.45 -2.54
CA ARG A 75 16.22 6.07 -1.84
C ARG A 75 16.69 5.30 -0.61
N ARG A 76 15.83 4.44 -0.05
CA ARG A 76 16.06 3.75 1.23
C ARG A 76 16.31 4.72 2.39
N ASP A 77 15.76 5.93 2.26
CA ASP A 77 15.83 6.98 3.27
C ASP A 77 14.60 6.86 4.18
N TYR A 78 14.70 5.96 5.14
CA TYR A 78 13.57 5.61 6.02
C TYR A 78 13.19 6.75 6.97
N ASP A 79 14.14 7.61 7.36
CA ASP A 79 13.86 8.71 8.26
C ASP A 79 13.02 9.80 7.56
N ARG A 80 13.41 10.18 6.35
CA ARG A 80 12.60 11.10 5.54
C ARG A 80 11.27 10.48 5.11
N ALA A 81 11.24 9.17 4.82
CA ALA A 81 10.00 8.48 4.50
C ALA A 81 9.00 8.55 5.66
N GLU A 82 9.46 8.29 6.88
CA GLU A 82 8.62 8.39 8.09
C GLU A 82 8.06 9.79 8.29
N GLU A 83 8.90 10.81 8.18
CA GLU A 83 8.44 12.22 8.26
C GLU A 83 7.33 12.51 7.24
N MET A 84 7.47 12.05 6.00
CA MET A 84 6.46 12.28 4.96
C MET A 84 5.16 11.53 5.23
N TYR A 85 5.22 10.28 5.72
CA TYR A 85 4.02 9.55 6.14
C TYR A 85 3.30 10.24 7.29
N GLU A 86 4.02 10.69 8.32
CA GLU A 86 3.43 11.40 9.46
C GLU A 86 2.76 12.72 9.03
N ARG A 87 3.39 13.45 8.11
CA ARG A 87 2.79 14.66 7.53
C ARG A 87 1.56 14.34 6.70
N ALA A 88 1.56 13.25 5.93
CA ALA A 88 0.41 12.80 5.15
C ALA A 88 -0.78 12.47 6.07
N ILE A 89 -0.55 11.72 7.14
CA ILE A 89 -1.57 11.38 8.13
C ILE A 89 -2.08 12.61 8.88
N LYS A 90 -1.20 13.58 9.15
CA LYS A 90 -1.63 14.85 9.75
C LYS A 90 -2.53 15.65 8.82
N ALA A 91 -2.30 15.60 7.51
CA ALA A 91 -3.10 16.28 6.50
C ALA A 91 -4.45 15.60 6.27
N ASP A 92 -4.48 14.25 6.27
CA ASP A 92 -5.70 13.43 6.16
C ASP A 92 -5.66 12.26 7.15
N PRO A 93 -6.15 12.46 8.39
CA PRO A 93 -6.04 11.47 9.47
C PRO A 93 -6.92 10.22 9.30
N THR A 94 -7.86 10.25 8.36
CA THR A 94 -8.85 9.20 8.13
C THR A 94 -8.67 8.48 6.78
N ASN A 95 -7.62 8.76 6.08
CA ASN A 95 -7.33 8.11 4.81
C ASN A 95 -6.79 6.69 5.07
N ALA A 96 -7.62 5.69 4.78
CA ALA A 96 -7.30 4.29 5.06
C ALA A 96 -6.08 3.80 4.28
N ASP A 97 -5.89 4.25 3.02
CA ASP A 97 -4.76 3.84 2.18
C ASP A 97 -3.44 4.39 2.76
N ILE A 98 -3.40 5.67 3.14
CA ILE A 98 -2.21 6.28 3.74
C ILE A 98 -1.88 5.62 5.08
N LEU A 99 -2.88 5.35 5.92
CA LEU A 99 -2.70 4.64 7.18
C LEU A 99 -2.18 3.22 6.94
N GLY A 100 -2.73 2.49 5.97
CA GLY A 100 -2.29 1.13 5.60
C GLY A 100 -0.85 1.10 5.10
N GLU A 101 -0.47 2.01 4.22
CA GLU A 101 0.90 2.15 3.71
C GLU A 101 1.90 2.46 4.85
N TYR A 102 1.54 3.37 5.76
CA TYR A 102 2.38 3.69 6.91
C TYR A 102 2.51 2.52 7.88
N ALA A 103 1.42 1.79 8.13
CA ALA A 103 1.48 0.59 8.97
C ALA A 103 2.40 -0.48 8.39
N CYS A 104 2.34 -0.70 7.06
CA CYS A 104 3.28 -1.57 6.35
C CYS A 104 4.73 -1.09 6.50
N PHE A 105 5.00 0.22 6.36
CA PHE A 105 6.33 0.78 6.57
C PHE A 105 6.84 0.56 8.00
N LEU A 106 6.01 0.81 9.00
CA LEU A 106 6.37 0.57 10.40
C LEU A 106 6.69 -0.91 10.67
N TYR A 107 5.92 -1.80 10.06
CA TYR A 107 6.12 -3.25 10.20
C TYR A 107 7.38 -3.75 9.50
N TYR A 108 7.52 -3.49 8.19
CA TYR A 108 8.57 -4.09 7.38
C TYR A 108 9.93 -3.41 7.53
N ASP A 109 9.94 -2.07 7.62
CA ASP A 109 11.17 -1.28 7.54
C ASP A 109 11.64 -0.80 8.91
N ARG A 110 10.72 -0.35 9.78
CA ARG A 110 11.07 0.15 11.12
C ARG A 110 11.04 -0.94 12.19
N ARG A 111 10.32 -2.04 11.96
CA ARG A 111 10.05 -3.11 12.93
C ARG A 111 9.44 -2.60 14.25
N ASP A 112 8.69 -1.51 14.13
CA ASP A 112 7.92 -0.93 15.22
C ASP A 112 6.52 -1.55 15.23
N TYR A 113 6.46 -2.74 15.83
CA TYR A 113 5.26 -3.57 15.80
C TYR A 113 4.08 -2.96 16.54
N ASP A 114 4.33 -2.20 17.61
CA ASP A 114 3.26 -1.61 18.40
C ASP A 114 2.59 -0.45 17.64
N ARG A 115 3.39 0.45 17.06
CA ARG A 115 2.85 1.51 16.21
C ARG A 115 2.25 0.96 14.92
N ALA A 116 2.78 -0.12 14.36
CA ALA A 116 2.22 -0.78 13.18
C ALA A 116 0.80 -1.30 13.48
N GLU A 117 0.61 -2.02 14.60
CA GLU A 117 -0.69 -2.56 15.00
C GLU A 117 -1.73 -1.46 15.20
N GLU A 118 -1.41 -0.43 16.00
CA GLU A 118 -2.30 0.73 16.20
C GLU A 118 -2.69 1.37 14.87
N THR A 119 -1.74 1.50 13.94
CA THR A 119 -1.98 2.16 12.66
C THR A 119 -2.83 1.29 11.73
N PHE A 120 -2.62 -0.04 11.70
CA PHE A 120 -3.50 -0.96 10.99
C PHE A 120 -4.94 -0.91 11.53
N GLU A 121 -5.13 -0.91 12.84
CA GLU A 121 -6.47 -0.81 13.44
C GLU A 121 -7.17 0.50 13.08
N ARG A 122 -6.44 1.61 13.05
CA ARG A 122 -6.96 2.90 12.57
C ARG A 122 -7.34 2.84 11.09
N ALA A 123 -6.53 2.23 10.25
CA ALA A 123 -6.81 2.08 8.81
C ALA A 123 -8.09 1.26 8.58
N ILE A 124 -8.24 0.12 9.27
CA ILE A 124 -9.43 -0.74 9.17
C ILE A 124 -10.68 -0.07 9.74
N LYS A 125 -10.52 0.77 10.76
CA LYS A 125 -11.64 1.58 11.28
C LYS A 125 -12.09 2.63 10.28
N ALA A 126 -11.16 3.21 9.51
CA ALA A 126 -11.46 4.20 8.48
C ALA A 126 -12.13 3.56 7.25
N ASP A 127 -11.60 2.43 6.78
CA ASP A 127 -12.22 1.60 5.73
C ASP A 127 -12.18 0.11 6.11
N PRO A 128 -13.30 -0.42 6.63
CA PRO A 128 -13.39 -1.83 7.01
C PRO A 128 -13.36 -2.83 5.85
N THR A 129 -13.39 -2.35 4.61
CA THR A 129 -13.47 -3.16 3.38
C THR A 129 -12.23 -3.06 2.51
N ASN A 130 -11.21 -2.32 2.93
CA ASN A 130 -9.95 -2.22 2.21
C ASN A 130 -9.21 -3.56 2.26
N ALA A 131 -9.36 -4.35 1.19
CA ALA A 131 -8.83 -5.71 1.11
C ALA A 131 -7.31 -5.76 1.27
N HIS A 132 -6.60 -4.79 0.69
CA HIS A 132 -5.14 -4.69 0.77
C HIS A 132 -4.67 -4.49 2.23
N THR A 133 -5.25 -3.52 2.93
CA THR A 133 -4.95 -3.27 4.34
C THR A 133 -5.29 -4.46 5.22
N LEU A 134 -6.45 -5.10 5.00
CA LEU A 134 -6.87 -6.30 5.73
C LEU A 134 -5.87 -7.45 5.54
N CYS A 135 -5.41 -7.70 4.31
CA CYS A 135 -4.44 -8.74 4.00
C CYS A 135 -3.09 -8.49 4.67
N HIS A 136 -2.58 -7.26 4.62
CA HIS A 136 -1.32 -6.91 5.29
C HIS A 136 -1.41 -6.98 6.80
N TYR A 137 -2.53 -6.56 7.38
CA TYR A 137 -2.75 -6.70 8.82
C TYR A 137 -2.83 -8.17 9.23
N ALA A 138 -3.49 -9.01 8.45
CA ALA A 138 -3.52 -10.46 8.68
C ALA A 138 -2.11 -11.05 8.67
N ALA A 139 -1.28 -10.70 7.68
CA ALA A 139 0.11 -11.13 7.61
C ALA A 139 0.93 -10.66 8.82
N PHE A 140 0.74 -9.42 9.26
CA PHE A 140 1.36 -8.90 10.48
C PHE A 140 0.94 -9.68 11.73
N LEU A 141 -0.36 -9.92 11.93
CA LEU A 141 -0.88 -10.70 13.06
C LEU A 141 -0.33 -12.13 13.05
N HIS A 142 -0.27 -12.76 11.87
CA HIS A 142 0.28 -14.10 11.67
C HIS A 142 1.78 -14.17 12.01
N LEU A 143 2.58 -13.30 11.38
CA LEU A 143 4.04 -13.43 11.38
C LEU A 143 4.71 -12.76 12.58
N ALA A 144 4.19 -11.58 13.00
CA ALA A 144 4.80 -10.80 14.08
C ALA A 144 4.15 -11.06 15.44
N ARG A 145 2.82 -11.11 15.50
CA ARG A 145 2.08 -11.28 16.78
C ARG A 145 1.76 -12.74 17.10
N ARG A 146 1.75 -13.63 16.08
CA ARG A 146 1.29 -15.03 16.19
C ARG A 146 -0.14 -15.15 16.72
N ASP A 147 -0.94 -14.13 16.46
CA ASP A 147 -2.37 -14.10 16.75
C ASP A 147 -3.13 -14.69 15.55
N TYR A 148 -3.15 -16.01 15.50
CA TYR A 148 -3.64 -16.75 14.34
C TYR A 148 -5.15 -16.62 14.15
N ASP A 149 -5.90 -16.42 15.22
CA ASP A 149 -7.36 -16.31 15.13
C ASP A 149 -7.76 -14.95 14.56
N ARG A 150 -7.14 -13.86 15.01
CA ARG A 150 -7.34 -12.53 14.40
C ARG A 150 -6.78 -12.47 12.98
N ALA A 151 -5.65 -13.12 12.72
CA ALA A 151 -5.08 -13.18 11.37
C ALA A 151 -6.07 -13.82 10.39
N GLU A 152 -6.66 -14.95 10.77
CA GLU A 152 -7.63 -15.67 9.95
C GLU A 152 -8.87 -14.81 9.66
N GLU A 153 -9.43 -14.14 10.68
CA GLU A 153 -10.56 -13.22 10.49
C GLU A 153 -10.23 -12.13 9.46
N MET A 154 -9.03 -11.54 9.54
CA MET A 154 -8.64 -10.47 8.61
C MET A 154 -8.43 -10.99 7.20
N TYR A 155 -7.83 -12.20 7.03
CA TYR A 155 -7.73 -12.84 5.72
C TYR A 155 -9.10 -13.13 5.10
N GLU A 156 -10.05 -13.68 5.88
CA GLU A 156 -11.41 -13.93 5.40
C GLU A 156 -12.12 -12.65 4.94
N ARG A 157 -11.94 -11.56 5.67
CA ARG A 157 -12.48 -10.26 5.31
C ARG A 157 -11.82 -9.71 4.03
N ALA A 158 -10.50 -9.89 3.86
CA ALA A 158 -9.78 -9.48 2.65
C ALA A 158 -10.31 -10.21 1.42
N ILE A 159 -10.41 -11.55 1.49
CA ILE A 159 -10.95 -12.37 0.38
C ILE A 159 -12.42 -12.07 0.10
N LYS A 160 -13.22 -11.73 1.12
CA LYS A 160 -14.61 -11.33 0.90
C LYS A 160 -14.72 -10.00 0.18
N ALA A 161 -13.81 -9.06 0.45
CA ALA A 161 -13.79 -7.75 -0.17
C ALA A 161 -13.24 -7.79 -1.61
N ASP A 162 -12.22 -8.62 -1.85
CA ASP A 162 -11.63 -8.83 -3.19
C ASP A 162 -11.30 -10.32 -3.40
N PRO A 163 -12.26 -11.11 -3.93
CA PRO A 163 -12.12 -12.57 -4.03
C PRO A 163 -11.22 -13.04 -5.18
N THR A 164 -10.84 -12.15 -6.10
CA THR A 164 -10.06 -12.48 -7.29
C THR A 164 -8.62 -11.98 -7.25
N ASN A 165 -8.22 -11.34 -6.17
CA ASN A 165 -6.87 -10.85 -6.00
C ASN A 165 -5.92 -12.02 -5.67
N ALA A 166 -5.08 -12.39 -6.64
CA ALA A 166 -4.17 -13.52 -6.52
C ALA A 166 -3.24 -13.39 -5.29
N HIS A 167 -2.72 -12.19 -5.01
CA HIS A 167 -1.86 -11.97 -3.85
C HIS A 167 -2.57 -12.18 -2.50
N HIS A 168 -3.83 -11.73 -2.37
CA HIS A 168 -4.61 -11.95 -1.14
C HIS A 168 -4.94 -13.44 -0.97
N LEU A 169 -5.26 -14.10 -2.08
CA LEU A 169 -5.57 -15.51 -2.10
C LEU A 169 -4.34 -16.35 -1.71
N ASP A 170 -3.18 -16.08 -2.33
CA ASP A 170 -1.92 -16.73 -2.02
C ASP A 170 -1.53 -16.58 -0.54
N SER A 171 -1.62 -15.36 0.00
CA SER A 171 -1.32 -15.09 1.41
C SER A 171 -2.21 -15.89 2.36
N TYR A 172 -3.51 -15.99 2.07
CA TYR A 172 -4.44 -16.73 2.92
C TYR A 172 -4.32 -18.24 2.75
N THR A 173 -4.16 -18.74 1.52
CA THR A 173 -3.96 -20.17 1.28
C THR A 173 -2.67 -20.66 1.92
N PHE A 174 -1.58 -19.88 1.84
CA PHE A 174 -0.34 -20.16 2.57
C PHE A 174 -0.58 -20.27 4.09
N PHE A 175 -1.31 -19.32 4.68
CA PHE A 175 -1.67 -19.39 6.11
C PHE A 175 -2.48 -20.66 6.43
N LEU A 176 -3.50 -20.98 5.63
CA LEU A 176 -4.32 -22.17 5.83
C LEU A 176 -3.49 -23.46 5.72
N MET A 177 -2.57 -23.53 4.76
CA MET A 177 -1.71 -24.69 4.58
C MET A 177 -0.71 -24.89 5.72
N VAL A 178 -0.02 -23.82 6.11
CA VAL A 178 1.12 -23.91 7.04
C VAL A 178 0.69 -23.88 8.50
N VAL A 179 -0.29 -23.04 8.82
CA VAL A 179 -0.73 -22.82 10.21
C VAL A 179 -1.91 -23.71 10.57
N ARG A 180 -2.97 -23.70 9.77
CA ARG A 180 -4.20 -24.46 10.04
C ARG A 180 -4.18 -25.88 9.51
N ARG A 181 -3.38 -26.16 8.47
CA ARG A 181 -3.33 -27.43 7.73
C ARG A 181 -4.69 -27.84 7.19
N ASP A 182 -5.47 -26.85 6.79
CA ASP A 182 -6.84 -27.01 6.31
C ASP A 182 -6.89 -26.96 4.78
N TYR A 183 -6.51 -28.06 4.16
CA TYR A 183 -6.44 -28.19 2.70
C TYR A 183 -7.82 -28.13 2.03
N ASP A 184 -8.89 -28.52 2.74
CA ASP A 184 -10.24 -28.45 2.19
C ASP A 184 -10.72 -27.01 2.04
N ARG A 185 -10.37 -26.16 2.99
CA ARG A 185 -10.64 -24.73 2.85
C ARG A 185 -9.78 -24.07 1.78
N VAL A 186 -8.53 -24.46 1.62
CA VAL A 186 -7.68 -23.97 0.51
C VAL A 186 -8.36 -24.28 -0.83
N GLU A 187 -8.81 -25.53 -1.04
CA GLU A 187 -9.50 -25.95 -2.25
C GLU A 187 -10.79 -25.13 -2.48
N SER A 188 -11.58 -24.94 -1.44
CA SER A 188 -12.80 -24.10 -1.50
C SER A 188 -12.50 -22.63 -1.85
N MET A 189 -11.33 -22.08 -1.43
CA MET A 189 -10.94 -20.72 -1.80
C MET A 189 -10.62 -20.60 -3.29
N TYR A 190 -9.85 -21.55 -3.83
CA TYR A 190 -9.55 -21.59 -5.26
C TYR A 190 -10.81 -21.77 -6.10
N ASP A 191 -11.71 -22.68 -5.73
CA ASP A 191 -13.00 -22.88 -6.42
C ASP A 191 -13.83 -21.60 -6.45
N ARG A 192 -13.85 -20.82 -5.38
CA ARG A 192 -14.56 -19.55 -5.32
C ARG A 192 -13.89 -18.47 -6.18
N ALA A 193 -12.57 -18.39 -6.15
CA ALA A 193 -11.82 -17.44 -6.95
C ALA A 193 -11.97 -17.72 -8.45
N ILE A 194 -11.85 -18.97 -8.87
CA ILE A 194 -12.06 -19.40 -10.26
C ILE A 194 -13.50 -19.17 -10.72
N LYS A 195 -14.48 -19.32 -9.81
CA LYS A 195 -15.87 -19.00 -10.14
C LYS A 195 -16.11 -17.51 -10.34
N ALA A 196 -15.37 -16.66 -9.63
CA ALA A 196 -15.46 -15.22 -9.74
C ALA A 196 -14.72 -14.70 -11.00
N ASP A 197 -13.55 -15.27 -11.29
CA ASP A 197 -12.76 -14.99 -12.49
C ASP A 197 -12.22 -16.30 -13.12
N PRO A 198 -12.96 -16.89 -14.08
CA PRO A 198 -12.59 -18.19 -14.66
C PRO A 198 -11.37 -18.16 -15.57
N THR A 199 -10.89 -16.98 -15.95
CA THR A 199 -9.80 -16.77 -16.90
C THR A 199 -8.55 -16.14 -16.24
N ASN A 200 -8.49 -16.10 -14.94
CA ASN A 200 -7.31 -15.61 -14.22
C ASN A 200 -6.22 -16.69 -14.21
N ALA A 201 -5.21 -16.50 -15.07
CA ALA A 201 -4.14 -17.47 -15.26
C ALA A 201 -3.32 -17.72 -13.98
N ASP A 202 -3.07 -16.67 -13.18
CA ASP A 202 -2.33 -16.78 -11.92
C ASP A 202 -3.07 -17.70 -10.93
N ILE A 203 -4.38 -17.48 -10.72
CA ILE A 203 -5.20 -18.30 -9.82
C ILE A 203 -5.29 -19.75 -10.29
N LEU A 204 -5.42 -19.96 -11.61
CA LEU A 204 -5.46 -21.31 -12.19
C LEU A 204 -4.13 -22.03 -12.00
N GLY A 205 -3.00 -21.34 -12.18
CA GLY A 205 -1.65 -21.87 -11.97
C GLY A 205 -1.41 -22.24 -10.50
N ASP A 206 -1.71 -21.32 -9.58
CA ASP A 206 -1.56 -21.55 -8.13
C ASP A 206 -2.42 -22.73 -7.64
N TYR A 207 -3.62 -22.88 -8.18
CA TYR A 207 -4.48 -24.02 -7.86
C TYR A 207 -3.92 -25.34 -8.41
N ALA A 208 -3.35 -25.32 -9.61
CA ALA A 208 -2.69 -26.50 -10.17
C ALA A 208 -1.51 -26.94 -9.30
N ASP A 209 -0.66 -26.01 -8.87
CA ASP A 209 0.46 -26.24 -7.96
C ASP A 209 0.00 -26.85 -6.62
N PHE A 210 -1.10 -26.33 -6.06
CA PHE A 210 -1.70 -26.87 -4.84
C PHE A 210 -2.21 -28.31 -5.04
N LEU A 211 -2.91 -28.59 -6.15
CA LEU A 211 -3.43 -29.93 -6.46
C LEU A 211 -2.29 -30.93 -6.66
N GLU A 212 -1.23 -30.54 -7.36
CA GLU A 212 -0.04 -31.38 -7.56
C GLU A 212 0.70 -31.63 -6.24
N GLY A 213 1.08 -30.58 -5.54
CA GLY A 213 1.99 -30.65 -4.40
C GLY A 213 1.35 -31.22 -3.13
N PHE A 214 0.11 -30.84 -2.85
CA PHE A 214 -0.55 -31.14 -1.57
C PHE A 214 -1.64 -32.20 -1.68
N ARG A 215 -2.46 -32.18 -2.74
CA ARG A 215 -3.52 -33.17 -2.97
C ARG A 215 -3.05 -34.40 -3.72
N ARG A 216 -1.96 -34.28 -4.52
CA ARG A 216 -1.46 -35.28 -5.45
C ARG A 216 -2.52 -35.72 -6.45
N ASP A 217 -3.39 -34.79 -6.83
CA ASP A 217 -4.43 -34.98 -7.83
C ASP A 217 -3.91 -34.43 -9.18
N TYR A 218 -3.10 -35.29 -9.82
CA TYR A 218 -2.38 -34.93 -11.04
C TYR A 218 -3.30 -34.67 -12.23
N ASP A 219 -4.42 -35.40 -12.33
CA ASP A 219 -5.37 -35.22 -13.43
C ASP A 219 -6.05 -33.83 -13.35
N ARG A 220 -6.46 -33.40 -12.14
CA ARG A 220 -7.02 -32.06 -11.95
C ARG A 220 -5.95 -30.97 -12.06
N ALA A 221 -4.75 -31.22 -11.62
CA ALA A 221 -3.64 -30.28 -11.76
C ALA A 221 -3.35 -29.99 -13.25
N GLU A 222 -3.24 -31.05 -14.08
CA GLU A 222 -3.01 -30.92 -15.52
C GLU A 222 -4.13 -30.09 -16.19
N ALA A 223 -5.39 -30.36 -15.88
CA ALA A 223 -6.51 -29.59 -16.41
C ALA A 223 -6.48 -28.10 -16.01
N MET A 224 -5.98 -27.76 -14.79
CA MET A 224 -5.85 -26.37 -14.37
C MET A 224 -4.67 -25.68 -15.04
N TYR A 225 -3.53 -26.35 -15.23
CA TYR A 225 -2.40 -25.82 -16.00
C TYR A 225 -2.78 -25.54 -17.46
N GLU A 226 -3.49 -26.45 -18.12
CA GLU A 226 -3.97 -26.22 -19.50
C GLU A 226 -4.86 -24.97 -19.59
N ARG A 227 -5.79 -24.80 -18.66
CA ARG A 227 -6.64 -23.61 -18.58
C ARG A 227 -5.84 -22.34 -18.33
N ALA A 228 -4.82 -22.37 -17.49
CA ALA A 228 -3.96 -21.22 -17.24
C ALA A 228 -3.22 -20.78 -18.51
N ILE A 229 -2.67 -21.76 -19.27
CA ILE A 229 -1.99 -21.49 -20.56
C ILE A 229 -2.95 -20.91 -21.61
N GLU A 230 -4.18 -21.42 -21.68
CA GLU A 230 -5.22 -20.89 -22.59
C GLU A 230 -5.58 -19.44 -22.23
N ALA A 231 -5.76 -19.14 -20.93
CA ALA A 231 -6.08 -17.80 -20.45
C ALA A 231 -4.97 -16.78 -20.76
N ASP A 232 -3.69 -17.12 -20.61
CA ASP A 232 -2.56 -16.26 -20.98
C ASP A 232 -2.51 -15.98 -22.49
N SER A 233 -2.89 -16.97 -23.31
CA SER A 233 -2.84 -16.83 -24.77
C SER A 233 -3.86 -15.84 -25.30
N ASP A 234 -5.01 -15.70 -24.64
CA ASP A 234 -6.10 -14.79 -25.03
C ASP A 234 -5.80 -13.32 -24.65
N HIS A 235 -4.91 -13.07 -23.68
CA HIS A 235 -4.50 -11.72 -23.27
C HIS A 235 -3.33 -11.15 -24.09
N GLY A 236 -2.71 -11.96 -24.96
CA GLY A 236 -1.57 -11.58 -25.81
C GLY A 236 -1.95 -11.13 -27.24
N GLN A 237 -3.23 -11.05 -27.57
CA GLN A 237 -3.75 -10.55 -28.86
C GLN A 237 -4.39 -9.18 -28.69
#